data_427096c0292ff0f03354eee7ee05a302
#
_entry.id   427096c0292ff0f03354eee7ee05a302
#
_cell.length_a   1.000
_cell.length_b   1.000
_cell.length_c   1.000
_cell.angle_alpha   90.00
_cell.angle_beta   90.00
_cell.angle_gamma   90.00
#
_symmetry.space_group_name_H-M   'P 1'
#
loop_
_entity.id
_entity.type
_entity.pdbx_description
1 polymer ?
#
loop_
_entity_poly.entity_id
_entity_poly.type
_entity_poly.pdbx_seq_one_letter_code
_entity_poly.pdbx_strand_id
1 'polypeptide(L)'
;MSITNRRFAALAVGLGLVTLPALSACDSSDAAGSGDPKTITLVSHDSFVVSKSVLKDFEKQSGYKVRVLKDGDAGQAVNKAILTKDNPQGDVFFGVDNTLLSRALDNGLFQPYVAKGADLVLPEYRTDQDKHRVTPIDSGDICVNYDKAYFSEHKLKPPQSFDDLVKPAYKDLLVTENASTSSPGLGFLLGSAAHYGDKGWEGYWKKLKANGVKVVDGWEQAYNEEFSGSAGGKKAKGDRPLVVSYASSPPAEVIYADPKPTTAPTGVATGTCFRQVEYAGLLSNAKNAKGGKALLDFMLTKEFQDDMPLNMFVYPVREAAQVPPEFTRYGPPAKDPETLAPEKIAAERDQWVKSWTSLVLK
;
A
#
# COMPACT_ATOMS: atom_id res chain seq x y z
N MET A 1 53.97 -24.22 -23.78
CA MET A 1 55.34 -23.65 -23.67
C MET A 1 55.23 -22.60 -22.59
N SER A 2 55.74 -22.72 -21.53
CA SER A 2 56.89 -22.94 -20.68
C SER A 2 56.55 -22.24 -19.36
N ILE A 3 56.28 -22.86 -18.26
CA ILE A 3 57.10 -23.45 -17.19
C ILE A 3 58.22 -22.51 -16.75
N THR A 4 58.20 -22.11 -15.49
CA THR A 4 59.21 -22.35 -14.43
C THR A 4 59.05 -21.34 -13.29
N ASN A 5 58.82 -21.75 -12.12
CA ASN A 5 59.58 -22.33 -10.98
C ASN A 5 59.97 -21.31 -9.91
N ARG A 6 59.44 -21.56 -8.73
CA ARG A 6 60.08 -21.83 -7.42
C ARG A 6 61.13 -20.84 -6.89
N ARG A 7 60.97 -20.40 -5.65
CA ARG A 7 61.89 -20.80 -4.55
C ARG A 7 61.34 -20.45 -3.15
N PHE A 8 61.42 -21.44 -2.30
CA PHE A 8 61.30 -21.41 -0.85
C PHE A 8 62.52 -20.69 -0.19
N ALA A 9 62.32 -20.07 0.96
CA ALA A 9 63.34 -19.98 1.99
C ALA A 9 62.66 -19.90 3.38
N ALA A 10 63.07 -20.82 4.22
CA ALA A 10 62.65 -20.98 5.62
C ALA A 10 63.75 -20.47 6.55
N LEU A 11 63.40 -20.39 7.84
CA LEU A 11 64.14 -20.30 9.09
C LEU A 11 64.56 -18.88 9.58
N ALA A 12 64.07 -18.50 10.76
CA ALA A 12 64.82 -18.74 12.00
C ALA A 12 63.99 -18.44 13.23
N VAL A 13 64.12 -19.32 14.22
CA VAL A 13 63.57 -19.32 15.59
C VAL A 13 64.32 -18.28 16.44
N GLY A 14 63.58 -17.48 17.22
CA GLY A 14 64.17 -16.63 18.30
C GLY A 14 63.27 -16.68 19.54
N LEU A 15 63.64 -17.51 20.50
CA LEU A 15 63.11 -17.49 21.89
C LEU A 15 63.57 -16.22 22.61
N GLY A 16 62.63 -15.39 23.01
CA GLY A 16 62.85 -14.27 23.90
C GLY A 16 61.87 -14.29 25.06
N LEU A 17 62.26 -14.77 26.20
CA LEU A 17 61.58 -14.60 27.49
C LEU A 17 61.56 -13.10 27.84
N VAL A 18 60.40 -12.47 27.99
CA VAL A 18 60.30 -11.21 28.70
C VAL A 18 59.04 -11.23 29.59
N THR A 19 59.32 -10.91 30.84
CA THR A 19 58.54 -10.84 32.05
C THR A 19 57.25 -9.98 31.89
N LEU A 20 56.13 -10.50 32.40
CA LEU A 20 54.86 -9.75 32.61
C LEU A 20 55.02 -8.71 33.75
N PRO A 21 54.51 -7.50 33.58
CA PRO A 21 53.89 -6.76 34.65
C PRO A 21 52.39 -6.96 34.67
N ALA A 22 51.83 -7.39 35.78
CA ALA A 22 50.43 -7.38 36.08
C ALA A 22 49.96 -5.92 36.16
N LEU A 23 49.24 -5.49 35.10
CA LEU A 23 48.45 -4.28 35.13
C LEU A 23 47.01 -4.68 35.47
N SER A 24 46.60 -4.27 36.67
CA SER A 24 45.21 -4.28 37.10
C SER A 24 44.36 -3.50 36.08
N ALA A 25 43.65 -4.21 35.22
CA ALA A 25 42.59 -3.63 34.43
C ALA A 25 41.43 -3.33 35.39
N CYS A 26 41.20 -2.06 35.67
CA CYS A 26 39.92 -1.59 36.15
C CYS A 26 38.86 -2.03 35.13
N ASP A 27 38.02 -2.92 35.58
CA ASP A 27 36.76 -3.28 34.90
C ASP A 27 35.85 -2.05 34.91
N SER A 28 36.01 -1.19 33.91
CA SER A 28 34.98 -0.27 33.51
C SER A 28 33.99 -1.09 32.73
N SER A 29 33.03 -1.69 33.42
CA SER A 29 31.76 -2.10 32.87
C SER A 29 31.12 -0.86 32.26
N ASP A 30 31.47 -0.58 31.01
CA ASP A 30 30.57 0.19 30.12
C ASP A 30 29.26 -0.57 30.11
N ALA A 31 28.37 -0.14 31.00
CA ALA A 31 26.94 -0.41 30.83
C ALA A 31 26.60 0.08 29.42
N ALA A 32 26.56 -0.86 28.49
CA ALA A 32 25.94 -0.63 27.20
C ALA A 32 24.53 -0.10 27.50
N GLY A 33 24.40 1.21 27.46
CA GLY A 33 23.14 1.86 27.66
C GLY A 33 22.19 1.25 26.65
N SER A 34 21.18 0.55 27.11
CA SER A 34 20.01 0.11 26.31
C SER A 34 19.23 1.34 25.90
N GLY A 35 19.85 2.22 25.12
CA GLY A 35 19.16 3.33 24.47
C GLY A 35 18.21 2.73 23.42
N ASP A 36 16.95 3.12 23.47
CA ASP A 36 15.98 2.76 22.43
C ASP A 36 16.60 2.96 21.04
N PRO A 37 16.40 2.02 20.10
CA PRO A 37 16.89 2.19 18.74
C PRO A 37 16.41 3.52 18.16
N LYS A 38 17.32 4.34 17.63
CA LYS A 38 16.96 5.65 17.05
C LYS A 38 16.30 5.54 15.66
N THR A 39 16.22 4.36 15.07
CA THR A 39 15.62 4.13 13.77
C THR A 39 14.35 3.31 13.92
N ILE A 40 13.28 3.78 13.31
CA ILE A 40 12.01 3.09 13.15
C ILE A 40 11.97 2.52 11.73
N THR A 41 11.63 1.25 11.59
CA THR A 41 11.34 0.68 10.27
C THR A 41 9.83 0.64 10.06
N LEU A 42 9.36 1.42 9.07
CA LEU A 42 8.00 1.38 8.56
C LEU A 42 7.95 0.39 7.40
N VAL A 43 7.25 -0.72 7.57
CA VAL A 43 6.95 -1.66 6.48
C VAL A 43 5.71 -1.17 5.76
N SER A 44 5.72 -1.18 4.44
CA SER A 44 4.61 -0.69 3.63
C SER A 44 4.54 -1.39 2.28
N HIS A 45 3.44 -1.18 1.56
CA HIS A 45 3.33 -1.51 0.13
C HIS A 45 4.24 -0.60 -0.73
N ASP A 46 4.48 -0.99 -1.97
CA ASP A 46 5.44 -0.34 -2.87
C ASP A 46 5.01 1.05 -3.35
N SER A 47 3.70 1.31 -3.38
CA SER A 47 3.14 2.62 -3.75
C SER A 47 3.18 3.68 -2.63
N PHE A 48 3.60 3.31 -1.41
CA PHE A 48 3.68 4.27 -0.30
C PHE A 48 4.67 5.38 -0.58
N VAL A 49 4.20 6.62 -0.50
CA VAL A 49 5.02 7.83 -0.63
C VAL A 49 4.61 8.86 0.42
N VAL A 50 5.58 9.49 1.03
CA VAL A 50 5.42 10.63 1.93
C VAL A 50 6.54 11.63 1.67
N SER A 51 6.25 12.92 1.78
CA SER A 51 7.23 13.99 1.54
C SER A 51 8.44 13.85 2.45
N LYS A 52 9.63 14.05 1.87
CA LYS A 52 10.89 14.06 2.65
C LYS A 52 10.90 15.16 3.72
N SER A 53 10.20 16.28 3.51
CA SER A 53 10.04 17.35 4.50
C SER A 53 9.27 16.85 5.71
N VAL A 54 8.13 16.17 5.51
CA VAL A 54 7.28 15.63 6.58
C VAL A 54 8.06 14.60 7.41
N LEU A 55 8.82 13.70 6.78
CA LEU A 55 9.68 12.77 7.52
C LEU A 55 10.79 13.49 8.32
N LYS A 56 11.39 14.55 7.76
CA LYS A 56 12.41 15.34 8.48
C LYS A 56 11.82 16.10 9.67
N ASP A 57 10.60 16.58 9.55
CA ASP A 57 9.93 17.25 10.65
C ASP A 57 9.56 16.28 11.76
N PHE A 58 9.13 15.07 11.42
CA PHE A 58 9.01 13.97 12.39
C PHE A 58 10.36 13.68 13.09
N GLU A 59 11.47 13.56 12.33
CA GLU A 59 12.79 13.30 12.87
C GLU A 59 13.23 14.39 13.86
N LYS A 60 12.98 15.66 13.56
CA LYS A 60 13.28 16.78 14.46
C LYS A 60 12.44 16.75 15.73
N GLN A 61 11.15 16.43 15.61
CA GLN A 61 10.20 16.45 16.74
C GLN A 61 10.42 15.26 17.67
N SER A 62 10.71 14.09 17.13
CA SER A 62 10.77 12.83 17.88
C SER A 62 12.18 12.36 18.24
N GLY A 63 13.18 12.80 17.49
CA GLY A 63 14.56 12.29 17.56
C GLY A 63 14.75 10.91 16.91
N TYR A 64 13.71 10.34 16.30
CA TYR A 64 13.76 9.07 15.58
C TYR A 64 13.91 9.29 14.08
N LYS A 65 14.70 8.43 13.41
CA LYS A 65 14.75 8.33 11.94
C LYS A 65 13.76 7.29 11.44
N VAL A 66 13.13 7.54 10.31
CA VAL A 66 12.24 6.57 9.65
C VAL A 66 12.94 5.94 8.46
N ARG A 67 12.98 4.62 8.42
CA ARG A 67 13.37 3.82 7.28
C ARG A 67 12.11 3.13 6.73
N VAL A 68 11.74 3.45 5.49
CA VAL A 68 10.64 2.76 4.80
C VAL A 68 11.16 1.49 4.14
N LEU A 69 10.52 0.36 4.42
CA LEU A 69 10.74 -0.93 3.78
C LEU A 69 9.50 -1.26 2.94
N LYS A 70 9.67 -1.26 1.61
CA LYS A 70 8.61 -1.59 0.65
C LYS A 70 8.63 -3.08 0.35
N ASP A 71 7.51 -3.76 0.51
CA ASP A 71 7.39 -5.23 0.47
C ASP A 71 6.41 -5.76 -0.59
N GLY A 72 6.36 -5.11 -1.74
CA GLY A 72 5.43 -5.42 -2.83
C GLY A 72 4.08 -4.74 -2.65
N ASP A 73 3.06 -5.16 -3.38
CA ASP A 73 1.71 -4.62 -3.21
C ASP A 73 1.09 -5.09 -1.87
N ALA A 74 0.03 -4.44 -1.41
CA ALA A 74 -0.51 -4.57 -0.05
C ALA A 74 -0.81 -6.03 0.36
N GLY A 75 -1.37 -6.84 -0.54
CA GLY A 75 -1.64 -8.25 -0.26
C GLY A 75 -0.36 -9.07 -0.05
N GLN A 76 0.69 -8.80 -0.82
CA GLN A 76 2.01 -9.42 -0.66
C GLN A 76 2.65 -8.98 0.66
N ALA A 77 2.64 -7.67 0.95
CA ALA A 77 3.22 -7.09 2.15
C ALA A 77 2.57 -7.65 3.43
N VAL A 78 1.23 -7.71 3.48
CA VAL A 78 0.49 -8.30 4.61
C VAL A 78 0.83 -9.78 4.80
N ASN A 79 0.84 -10.57 3.73
CA ASN A 79 1.20 -12.00 3.81
C ASN A 79 2.62 -12.21 4.34
N LYS A 80 3.57 -11.42 3.86
CA LYS A 80 4.97 -11.48 4.32
C LYS A 80 5.10 -11.05 5.78
N ALA A 81 4.40 -9.99 6.20
CA ALA A 81 4.40 -9.55 7.59
C ALA A 81 3.83 -10.62 8.53
N ILE A 82 2.76 -11.33 8.13
CA ILE A 82 2.20 -12.45 8.89
C ILE A 82 3.20 -13.60 9.03
N LEU A 83 3.87 -13.97 7.94
CA LEU A 83 4.87 -15.05 7.95
C LEU A 83 6.09 -14.72 8.83
N THR A 84 6.41 -13.45 9.01
CA THR A 84 7.57 -13.00 9.77
C THR A 84 7.21 -12.40 11.14
N LYS A 85 5.97 -12.54 11.60
CA LYS A 85 5.44 -11.85 12.80
C LYS A 85 6.22 -12.11 14.09
N ASP A 86 6.83 -13.28 14.23
CA ASP A 86 7.63 -13.64 15.42
C ASP A 86 9.00 -12.98 15.44
N ASN A 87 9.51 -12.54 14.28
CA ASN A 87 10.69 -11.70 14.10
C ASN A 87 10.42 -10.67 13.01
N PRO A 88 9.60 -9.62 13.29
CA PRO A 88 9.10 -8.70 12.29
C PRO A 88 10.24 -7.91 11.63
N GLN A 89 10.06 -7.59 10.36
CA GLN A 89 11.03 -6.83 9.56
C GLN A 89 11.01 -5.33 9.88
N GLY A 90 10.02 -4.87 10.65
CA GLY A 90 9.86 -3.48 11.04
C GLY A 90 9.15 -3.30 12.37
N ASP A 91 8.82 -2.07 12.67
CA ASP A 91 8.20 -1.65 13.92
C ASP A 91 6.74 -1.25 13.72
N VAL A 92 6.44 -0.61 12.59
CA VAL A 92 5.11 -0.20 12.16
C VAL A 92 4.84 -0.79 10.79
N PHE A 93 3.61 -1.22 10.56
CA PHE A 93 3.11 -1.60 9.24
C PHE A 93 2.05 -0.59 8.80
N PHE A 94 2.15 -0.09 7.56
CA PHE A 94 1.15 0.73 6.90
C PHE A 94 0.65 0.05 5.63
N GLY A 95 -0.64 0.21 5.32
CA GLY A 95 -1.23 -0.26 4.06
C GLY A 95 -1.98 -1.59 4.18
N VAL A 96 -2.35 -2.01 5.41
CA VAL A 96 -3.43 -2.98 5.55
C VAL A 96 -4.75 -2.24 5.40
N ASP A 97 -5.62 -2.68 4.51
CA ASP A 97 -6.92 -2.08 4.31
C ASP A 97 -8.07 -2.96 4.83
N ASN A 98 -9.29 -2.45 4.77
CA ASN A 98 -10.49 -3.17 5.23
C ASN A 98 -10.69 -4.52 4.51
N THR A 99 -10.12 -4.75 3.33
CA THR A 99 -10.21 -6.03 2.61
C THR A 99 -9.31 -7.11 3.21
N LEU A 100 -8.19 -6.70 3.83
CA LEU A 100 -7.16 -7.56 4.40
C LEU A 100 -7.12 -7.52 5.94
N LEU A 101 -7.86 -6.59 6.56
CA LEU A 101 -7.77 -6.30 7.99
C LEU A 101 -8.02 -7.53 8.87
N SER A 102 -9.09 -8.27 8.62
CA SER A 102 -9.41 -9.48 9.39
C SER A 102 -8.26 -10.48 9.38
N ARG A 103 -7.64 -10.70 8.21
CA ARG A 103 -6.49 -11.59 8.08
C ARG A 103 -5.31 -11.15 8.94
N ALA A 104 -5.00 -9.86 8.96
CA ALA A 104 -3.91 -9.32 9.78
C ALA A 104 -4.22 -9.46 11.29
N LEU A 105 -5.45 -9.12 11.68
CA LEU A 105 -5.89 -9.14 13.07
C LEU A 105 -5.99 -10.57 13.65
N ASP A 106 -6.53 -11.52 12.87
CA ASP A 106 -6.70 -12.91 13.29
C ASP A 106 -5.36 -13.65 13.42
N ASN A 107 -4.35 -13.22 12.66
CA ASN A 107 -2.99 -13.72 12.78
C ASN A 107 -2.14 -13.01 13.86
N GLY A 108 -2.72 -12.07 14.61
CA GLY A 108 -2.02 -11.36 15.70
C GLY A 108 -0.87 -10.48 15.22
N LEU A 109 -1.02 -9.87 14.03
CA LEU A 109 0.05 -9.05 13.44
C LEU A 109 0.35 -7.80 14.25
N PHE A 110 -0.65 -7.23 14.94
CA PHE A 110 -0.54 -5.94 15.61
C PHE A 110 -0.75 -6.05 17.12
N GLN A 111 0.00 -5.25 17.87
CA GLN A 111 -0.24 -5.01 19.29
C GLN A 111 -1.11 -3.76 19.50
N PRO A 112 -1.93 -3.72 20.57
CA PRO A 112 -2.81 -2.60 20.84
C PRO A 112 -2.05 -1.29 21.09
N TYR A 113 -2.53 -0.21 20.48
CA TYR A 113 -2.07 1.15 20.76
C TYR A 113 -3.12 2.17 20.36
N VAL A 114 -3.51 3.06 21.27
CA VAL A 114 -4.35 4.22 20.98
C VAL A 114 -3.46 5.37 20.55
N ALA A 115 -3.42 5.67 19.26
CA ALA A 115 -2.62 6.77 18.73
C ALA A 115 -3.20 8.12 19.18
N LYS A 116 -2.34 9.09 19.47
CA LYS A 116 -2.76 10.46 19.76
C LYS A 116 -3.47 11.05 18.53
N GLY A 117 -4.68 11.60 18.75
CA GLY A 117 -5.50 12.11 17.67
C GLY A 117 -6.43 11.07 17.04
N ALA A 118 -6.51 9.84 17.58
CA ALA A 118 -7.49 8.84 17.14
C ALA A 118 -8.95 9.33 17.31
N ASP A 119 -9.19 10.20 18.26
CA ASP A 119 -10.48 10.88 18.49
C ASP A 119 -10.81 11.92 17.41
N LEU A 120 -9.82 12.38 16.65
CA LEU A 120 -9.97 13.35 15.55
C LEU A 120 -10.18 12.66 14.17
N VAL A 121 -10.13 11.35 14.13
CA VAL A 121 -10.48 10.56 12.93
C VAL A 121 -11.99 10.64 12.74
N LEU A 122 -12.44 10.84 11.49
CA LEU A 122 -13.85 10.87 11.14
C LEU A 122 -14.54 9.54 11.56
N PRO A 123 -15.74 9.59 12.14
CA PRO A 123 -16.39 8.41 12.71
C PRO A 123 -16.56 7.24 11.75
N GLU A 124 -16.82 7.51 10.47
CA GLU A 124 -17.03 6.50 9.42
C GLU A 124 -15.79 5.68 9.08
N TYR A 125 -14.58 6.14 9.46
CA TYR A 125 -13.32 5.43 9.22
C TYR A 125 -12.83 4.66 10.45
N ARG A 126 -13.47 4.87 11.62
CA ARG A 126 -13.04 4.21 12.86
C ARG A 126 -13.38 2.73 12.84
N THR A 127 -12.40 1.91 13.18
CA THR A 127 -12.54 0.45 13.28
C THR A 127 -11.74 -0.07 14.47
N ASP A 128 -11.99 -1.34 14.86
CA ASP A 128 -11.27 -2.03 15.96
C ASP A 128 -11.21 -1.22 17.27
N GLN A 129 -12.28 -0.41 17.55
CA GLN A 129 -12.30 0.57 18.64
C GLN A 129 -12.19 -0.07 20.05
N ASP A 130 -12.56 -1.34 20.18
CA ASP A 130 -12.47 -2.05 21.47
C ASP A 130 -11.06 -2.52 21.78
N LYS A 131 -10.25 -2.81 20.75
CA LYS A 131 -8.91 -3.40 20.89
C LYS A 131 -7.78 -2.48 20.43
N HIS A 132 -8.08 -1.46 19.62
CA HIS A 132 -7.12 -0.45 19.16
C HIS A 132 -5.83 -1.02 18.56
N ARG A 133 -5.94 -2.10 17.77
CA ARG A 133 -4.78 -2.74 17.14
C ARG A 133 -4.31 -2.02 15.88
N VAL A 134 -5.20 -1.24 15.26
CA VAL A 134 -4.90 -0.45 14.06
C VAL A 134 -5.44 0.96 14.18
N THR A 135 -4.82 1.86 13.43
CA THR A 135 -5.17 3.29 13.33
C THR A 135 -5.52 3.58 11.87
N PRO A 136 -6.71 4.11 11.54
CA PRO A 136 -7.02 4.57 10.19
C PRO A 136 -6.10 5.73 9.80
N ILE A 137 -5.57 5.70 8.58
CA ILE A 137 -4.63 6.74 8.10
C ILE A 137 -5.19 7.49 6.91
N ASP A 138 -5.82 6.78 5.97
CA ASP A 138 -6.39 7.37 4.77
C ASP A 138 -7.57 6.55 4.26
N SER A 139 -8.26 7.09 3.26
CA SER A 139 -9.38 6.44 2.58
C SER A 139 -9.38 6.72 1.09
N GLY A 140 -9.84 5.74 0.33
CA GLY A 140 -10.06 5.84 -1.09
C GLY A 140 -11.24 4.96 -1.51
N ASP A 141 -11.81 5.21 -2.69
CA ASP A 141 -12.77 4.30 -3.29
C ASP A 141 -12.10 3.63 -4.48
N ILE A 142 -11.99 2.31 -4.45
CA ILE A 142 -11.43 1.52 -5.56
C ILE A 142 -12.48 1.49 -6.66
N CYS A 143 -12.16 2.07 -7.82
CA CYS A 143 -13.06 2.24 -8.95
C CYS A 143 -12.33 1.97 -10.27
N VAL A 144 -13.06 1.72 -11.34
CA VAL A 144 -12.49 1.71 -12.69
C VAL A 144 -12.27 3.15 -13.15
N ASN A 145 -11.04 3.46 -13.56
CA ASN A 145 -10.67 4.71 -14.21
C ASN A 145 -10.61 4.51 -15.73
N TYR A 146 -10.85 5.58 -16.49
CA TYR A 146 -10.83 5.54 -17.95
C TYR A 146 -10.04 6.71 -18.57
N ASP A 147 -9.42 6.45 -19.71
CA ASP A 147 -8.73 7.44 -20.55
C ASP A 147 -9.72 8.16 -21.45
N LYS A 148 -10.00 9.43 -21.18
CA LYS A 148 -10.96 10.24 -21.93
C LYS A 148 -10.58 10.40 -23.40
N ALA A 149 -9.30 10.49 -23.72
CA ALA A 149 -8.82 10.64 -25.10
C ALA A 149 -9.19 9.40 -25.92
N TYR A 150 -8.91 8.20 -25.40
CA TYR A 150 -9.27 6.95 -26.07
C TYR A 150 -10.76 6.88 -26.37
N PHE A 151 -11.62 7.14 -25.38
CA PHE A 151 -13.08 7.04 -25.55
C PHE A 151 -13.62 8.08 -26.52
N SER A 152 -13.04 9.28 -26.55
CA SER A 152 -13.38 10.33 -27.51
C SER A 152 -12.99 9.95 -28.94
N GLU A 153 -11.76 9.49 -29.15
CA GLU A 153 -11.22 9.11 -30.47
C GLU A 153 -12.00 7.94 -31.09
N HIS A 154 -12.38 6.96 -30.26
CA HIS A 154 -13.14 5.78 -30.71
C HIS A 154 -14.66 6.01 -30.74
N LYS A 155 -15.13 7.22 -30.38
CA LYS A 155 -16.56 7.55 -30.28
C LYS A 155 -17.36 6.55 -29.42
N LEU A 156 -16.71 6.02 -28.40
CA LEU A 156 -17.26 5.08 -27.44
C LEU A 156 -17.59 5.83 -26.13
N LYS A 157 -18.74 5.54 -25.53
CA LYS A 157 -19.05 6.08 -24.19
C LYS A 157 -18.20 5.36 -23.15
N PRO A 158 -17.61 6.08 -22.18
CA PRO A 158 -16.94 5.42 -21.05
C PRO A 158 -17.93 4.54 -20.26
N PRO A 159 -17.50 3.39 -19.73
CA PRO A 159 -18.34 2.56 -18.88
C PRO A 159 -18.73 3.32 -17.60
N GLN A 160 -19.88 3.00 -17.02
CA GLN A 160 -20.37 3.63 -15.80
C GLN A 160 -20.64 2.62 -14.67
N SER A 161 -20.70 1.32 -14.99
CA SER A 161 -21.08 0.25 -14.06
C SER A 161 -20.29 -1.02 -14.31
N PHE A 162 -20.36 -1.97 -13.37
CA PHE A 162 -19.85 -3.33 -13.56
C PHE A 162 -20.43 -4.01 -14.78
N ASP A 163 -21.75 -3.84 -15.06
CA ASP A 163 -22.41 -4.43 -16.21
C ASP A 163 -21.88 -3.92 -17.55
N ASP A 164 -21.41 -2.69 -17.59
CA ASP A 164 -20.82 -2.14 -18.82
C ASP A 164 -19.53 -2.87 -19.18
N LEU A 165 -18.69 -3.17 -18.20
CA LEU A 165 -17.35 -3.75 -18.42
C LEU A 165 -17.37 -5.12 -19.11
N VAL A 166 -18.48 -5.84 -19.06
CA VAL A 166 -18.64 -7.14 -19.72
C VAL A 166 -19.29 -7.06 -21.10
N LYS A 167 -19.64 -5.85 -21.57
CA LYS A 167 -20.21 -5.65 -22.91
C LYS A 167 -19.11 -5.80 -23.98
N PRO A 168 -19.43 -6.34 -25.17
CA PRO A 168 -18.45 -6.52 -26.26
C PRO A 168 -17.73 -5.23 -26.69
N ALA A 169 -18.37 -4.07 -26.49
CA ALA A 169 -17.77 -2.77 -26.80
C ALA A 169 -16.52 -2.45 -25.96
N TYR A 170 -16.36 -3.08 -24.80
CA TYR A 170 -15.21 -2.87 -23.90
C TYR A 170 -14.26 -4.07 -23.88
N LYS A 171 -14.33 -4.93 -24.92
CA LYS A 171 -13.47 -6.09 -25.04
C LYS A 171 -12.00 -5.68 -25.12
N ASP A 172 -11.14 -6.35 -24.35
CA ASP A 172 -9.70 -6.15 -24.27
C ASP A 172 -9.26 -4.75 -23.75
N LEU A 173 -10.17 -3.99 -23.10
CA LEU A 173 -9.86 -2.63 -22.67
C LEU A 173 -9.44 -2.51 -21.20
N LEU A 174 -9.85 -3.46 -20.33
CA LEU A 174 -9.62 -3.37 -18.88
C LEU A 174 -8.33 -4.07 -18.46
N VAL A 175 -7.56 -3.40 -17.61
CA VAL A 175 -6.54 -4.01 -16.73
C VAL A 175 -6.99 -3.94 -15.28
N THR A 176 -6.75 -5.00 -14.54
CA THR A 176 -6.97 -5.11 -13.09
C THR A 176 -5.79 -5.82 -12.45
N GLU A 177 -5.66 -5.67 -11.15
CA GLU A 177 -4.65 -6.34 -10.37
C GLU A 177 -5.13 -7.73 -9.92
N ASN A 178 -4.17 -8.57 -9.59
CA ASN A 178 -4.41 -9.89 -9.02
C ASN A 178 -4.98 -9.76 -7.60
N ALA A 179 -6.18 -10.24 -7.39
CA ALA A 179 -6.88 -10.17 -6.10
C ALA A 179 -6.17 -10.90 -4.95
N SER A 180 -5.18 -11.76 -5.23
CA SER A 180 -4.40 -12.45 -4.19
C SER A 180 -3.17 -11.68 -3.73
N THR A 181 -2.69 -10.71 -4.51
CA THR A 181 -1.45 -9.97 -4.26
C THR A 181 -1.68 -8.48 -4.01
N SER A 182 -2.75 -7.92 -4.54
CA SER A 182 -3.04 -6.49 -4.55
C SER A 182 -4.34 -6.16 -3.81
N SER A 183 -4.31 -5.11 -3.02
CA SER A 183 -5.48 -4.57 -2.33
C SER A 183 -6.52 -3.97 -3.29
N PRO A 184 -6.18 -3.11 -4.28
CA PRO A 184 -7.18 -2.66 -5.26
C PRO A 184 -7.77 -3.81 -6.10
N GLY A 185 -6.98 -4.81 -6.48
CA GLY A 185 -7.51 -6.01 -7.16
C GLY A 185 -8.49 -6.79 -6.28
N LEU A 186 -8.19 -6.95 -4.99
CA LEU A 186 -9.08 -7.57 -4.03
C LEU A 186 -10.33 -6.71 -3.80
N GLY A 187 -10.19 -5.40 -3.66
CA GLY A 187 -11.33 -4.49 -3.51
C GLY A 187 -12.27 -4.52 -4.71
N PHE A 188 -11.75 -4.62 -5.93
CA PHE A 188 -12.58 -4.78 -7.12
C PHE A 188 -13.31 -6.13 -7.16
N LEU A 189 -12.66 -7.22 -6.70
CA LEU A 189 -13.33 -8.51 -6.51
C LEU A 189 -14.45 -8.39 -5.47
N LEU A 190 -14.17 -7.80 -4.31
CA LEU A 190 -15.16 -7.64 -3.24
C LEU A 190 -16.31 -6.71 -3.64
N GLY A 191 -16.03 -5.63 -4.38
CA GLY A 191 -17.06 -4.77 -4.96
C GLY A 191 -17.99 -5.52 -5.90
N SER A 192 -17.43 -6.38 -6.77
CA SER A 192 -18.24 -7.23 -7.64
C SER A 192 -19.05 -8.27 -6.86
N ALA A 193 -18.49 -8.82 -5.77
CA ALA A 193 -19.22 -9.75 -4.89
C ALA A 193 -20.34 -9.06 -4.11
N ALA A 194 -20.14 -7.82 -3.68
CA ALA A 194 -21.17 -7.00 -3.07
C ALA A 194 -22.33 -6.72 -4.06
N HIS A 195 -21.97 -6.34 -5.28
CA HIS A 195 -22.91 -5.96 -6.33
C HIS A 195 -23.77 -7.12 -6.82
N TYR A 196 -23.15 -8.27 -7.14
CA TYR A 196 -23.86 -9.43 -7.72
C TYR A 196 -24.28 -10.49 -6.70
N GLY A 197 -23.85 -10.35 -5.46
CA GLY A 197 -24.09 -11.34 -4.41
C GLY A 197 -23.34 -12.66 -4.62
N ASP A 198 -23.48 -13.56 -3.66
CA ASP A 198 -22.69 -14.82 -3.55
C ASP A 198 -22.84 -15.74 -4.76
N LYS A 199 -23.99 -15.67 -5.46
CA LYS A 199 -24.27 -16.55 -6.62
C LYS A 199 -23.97 -15.88 -7.98
N GLY A 200 -23.72 -14.58 -8.01
CA GLY A 200 -23.62 -13.80 -9.27
C GLY A 200 -22.18 -13.45 -9.65
N TRP A 201 -21.32 -13.19 -8.68
CA TRP A 201 -20.01 -12.64 -8.92
C TRP A 201 -19.08 -13.54 -9.76
N GLU A 202 -19.12 -14.86 -9.59
CA GLU A 202 -18.34 -15.78 -10.44
C GLU A 202 -18.80 -15.74 -11.91
N GLY A 203 -20.12 -15.63 -12.12
CA GLY A 203 -20.69 -15.45 -13.46
C GLY A 203 -20.23 -14.15 -14.13
N TYR A 204 -20.15 -13.07 -13.35
CA TYR A 204 -19.59 -11.79 -13.79
C TYR A 204 -18.12 -11.93 -14.20
N TRP A 205 -17.26 -12.53 -13.37
CA TRP A 205 -15.85 -12.70 -13.67
C TRP A 205 -15.57 -13.65 -14.85
N LYS A 206 -16.42 -14.67 -15.07
CA LYS A 206 -16.38 -15.49 -16.30
C LYS A 206 -16.58 -14.63 -17.56
N LYS A 207 -17.57 -13.73 -17.52
CA LYS A 207 -17.83 -12.79 -18.61
C LYS A 207 -16.68 -11.79 -18.77
N LEU A 208 -16.14 -11.27 -17.68
CA LEU A 208 -15.04 -10.31 -17.71
C LEU A 208 -13.76 -10.96 -18.27
N LYS A 209 -13.45 -12.22 -17.89
CA LYS A 209 -12.37 -12.99 -18.48
C LYS A 209 -12.57 -13.21 -19.97
N ALA A 210 -13.77 -13.62 -20.37
CA ALA A 210 -14.13 -13.80 -21.79
C ALA A 210 -14.07 -12.48 -22.58
N ASN A 211 -14.26 -11.34 -21.90
CA ASN A 211 -14.12 -9.99 -22.45
C ASN A 211 -12.66 -9.49 -22.44
N GLY A 212 -11.68 -10.34 -22.11
CA GLY A 212 -10.27 -10.06 -22.28
C GLY A 212 -9.66 -9.14 -21.23
N VAL A 213 -10.16 -9.19 -19.98
CA VAL A 213 -9.52 -8.46 -18.87
C VAL A 213 -8.07 -8.89 -18.72
N LYS A 214 -7.15 -7.93 -18.66
CA LYS A 214 -5.74 -8.17 -18.36
C LYS A 214 -5.55 -8.15 -16.84
N VAL A 215 -4.83 -9.13 -16.31
CA VAL A 215 -4.49 -9.20 -14.89
C VAL A 215 -3.00 -9.05 -14.71
N VAL A 216 -2.59 -8.18 -13.80
CA VAL A 216 -1.19 -7.92 -13.42
C VAL A 216 -1.02 -8.04 -11.90
N ASP A 217 0.22 -8.09 -11.42
CA ASP A 217 0.49 -8.44 -10.02
C ASP A 217 0.16 -7.32 -9.01
N GLY A 218 0.23 -6.04 -9.42
CA GLY A 218 0.03 -4.92 -8.53
C GLY A 218 -0.36 -3.61 -9.22
N TRP A 219 -0.74 -2.64 -8.40
CA TRP A 219 -1.24 -1.34 -8.84
C TRP A 219 -0.20 -0.52 -9.62
N GLU A 220 1.06 -0.53 -9.20
CA GLU A 220 2.13 0.18 -9.92
C GLU A 220 2.21 -0.26 -11.39
N GLN A 221 2.14 -1.56 -11.64
CA GLN A 221 2.13 -2.09 -12.99
C GLN A 221 0.83 -1.74 -13.71
N ALA A 222 -0.33 -1.96 -13.09
CA ALA A 222 -1.62 -1.68 -13.72
C ALA A 222 -1.75 -0.21 -14.15
N TYR A 223 -1.43 0.72 -13.24
CA TYR A 223 -1.65 2.14 -13.45
C TYR A 223 -0.52 2.81 -14.25
N ASN A 224 0.74 2.52 -13.94
CA ASN A 224 1.89 3.24 -14.52
C ASN A 224 2.44 2.61 -15.79
N GLU A 225 2.17 1.31 -16.06
CA GLU A 225 2.71 0.62 -17.23
C GLU A 225 1.62 0.25 -18.24
N GLU A 226 0.43 -0.20 -17.78
CA GLU A 226 -0.60 -0.75 -18.64
C GLU A 226 -1.71 0.26 -18.99
N PHE A 227 -2.00 1.21 -18.14
CA PHE A 227 -3.05 2.20 -18.36
C PHE A 227 -2.60 3.32 -19.30
N SER A 228 -3.34 3.52 -20.39
CA SER A 228 -3.00 4.52 -21.41
C SER A 228 -3.18 5.96 -20.94
N GLY A 229 -4.02 6.20 -19.92
CA GLY A 229 -4.32 7.52 -19.38
C GLY A 229 -3.34 8.02 -18.32
N SER A 230 -2.37 7.21 -17.89
CA SER A 230 -1.40 7.59 -16.85
C SER A 230 -0.33 8.55 -17.37
N ALA A 231 -0.16 9.70 -16.70
CA ALA A 231 0.94 10.63 -16.95
C ALA A 231 2.27 10.16 -16.32
N GLY A 232 2.22 9.31 -15.29
CA GLY A 232 3.39 8.75 -14.63
C GLY A 232 4.22 7.82 -15.50
N GLY A 233 3.57 7.16 -16.45
CA GLY A 233 4.15 6.22 -17.38
C GLY A 233 4.75 6.81 -18.67
N LYS A 234 5.33 7.99 -18.66
CA LYS A 234 5.90 8.65 -19.88
C LYS A 234 6.87 7.79 -20.71
N LYS A 235 7.33 6.65 -20.17
CA LYS A 235 8.23 5.70 -20.87
C LYS A 235 7.53 4.47 -21.40
N ALA A 236 6.38 4.09 -20.89
CA ALA A 236 5.58 2.99 -21.38
C ALA A 236 4.18 3.53 -21.72
N LYS A 237 3.83 3.53 -23.01
CA LYS A 237 2.45 3.77 -23.42
C LYS A 237 1.69 2.47 -23.14
N GLY A 238 0.98 2.42 -22.04
CA GLY A 238 0.00 1.37 -21.78
C GLY A 238 -1.04 1.31 -22.91
N ASP A 239 -1.57 0.14 -23.14
CA ASP A 239 -2.57 -0.11 -24.20
C ASP A 239 -3.99 -0.35 -23.63
N ARG A 240 -4.15 -0.21 -22.32
CA ARG A 240 -5.43 -0.42 -21.62
C ARG A 240 -6.07 0.91 -21.24
N PRO A 241 -7.18 1.31 -21.90
CA PRO A 241 -7.85 2.58 -21.59
C PRO A 241 -8.76 2.51 -20.35
N LEU A 242 -8.87 1.34 -19.71
CA LEU A 242 -9.58 1.13 -18.45
C LEU A 242 -8.64 0.44 -17.46
N VAL A 243 -8.62 0.95 -16.24
CA VAL A 243 -7.82 0.39 -15.14
C VAL A 243 -8.61 0.38 -13.84
N VAL A 244 -8.44 -0.67 -13.04
CA VAL A 244 -8.87 -0.63 -11.64
C VAL A 244 -7.88 0.26 -10.87
N SER A 245 -8.38 1.30 -10.22
CA SER A 245 -7.60 2.25 -9.44
C SER A 245 -8.52 2.96 -8.44
N TYR A 246 -8.30 4.24 -8.17
CA TYR A 246 -9.07 4.99 -7.17
C TYR A 246 -9.92 6.10 -7.78
N ALA A 247 -11.05 6.43 -7.13
CA ALA A 247 -11.84 7.61 -7.49
C ALA A 247 -10.98 8.90 -7.44
N SER A 248 -9.99 8.92 -6.57
CA SER A 248 -9.05 10.01 -6.34
C SER A 248 -7.80 10.00 -7.25
N SER A 249 -7.69 9.09 -8.24
CA SER A 249 -6.55 9.08 -9.16
C SER A 249 -6.55 10.22 -10.19
N PRO A 250 -7.67 10.70 -10.77
CA PRO A 250 -7.66 11.74 -11.79
C PRO A 250 -6.98 13.06 -11.39
N PRO A 251 -7.01 13.53 -10.13
CA PRO A 251 -6.22 14.67 -9.68
C PRO A 251 -4.72 14.57 -9.94
N ALA A 252 -4.12 13.37 -9.82
CA ALA A 252 -2.71 13.14 -10.08
C ALA A 252 -2.32 13.54 -11.51
N GLU A 253 -3.17 13.20 -12.48
CA GLU A 253 -2.96 13.48 -13.89
C GLU A 253 -3.04 14.98 -14.25
N VAL A 254 -3.52 15.80 -13.31
CA VAL A 254 -3.53 17.26 -13.43
C VAL A 254 -2.37 17.90 -12.65
N ILE A 255 -2.13 17.42 -11.43
CA ILE A 255 -1.16 18.03 -10.52
C ILE A 255 0.27 17.82 -11.03
N TYR A 256 0.59 16.63 -11.54
CA TYR A 256 1.94 16.25 -11.95
C TYR A 256 2.20 16.32 -13.45
N ALA A 257 1.20 16.62 -14.25
CA ALA A 257 1.40 16.78 -15.69
C ALA A 257 2.17 18.07 -16.01
N ASP A 258 3.05 17.98 -17.02
CA ASP A 258 3.77 19.11 -17.59
C ASP A 258 3.72 19.03 -19.12
N PRO A 259 3.06 19.98 -19.80
CA PRO A 259 2.28 21.09 -19.26
C PRO A 259 1.01 20.64 -18.53
N LYS A 260 0.56 21.40 -17.53
CA LYS A 260 -0.69 21.10 -16.80
C LYS A 260 -1.90 21.18 -17.74
N PRO A 261 -2.74 20.12 -17.80
CA PRO A 261 -3.95 20.16 -18.59
C PRO A 261 -5.01 21.04 -17.92
N THR A 262 -5.92 21.61 -18.73
CA THR A 262 -7.04 22.42 -18.24
C THR A 262 -8.13 21.59 -17.54
N THR A 263 -8.18 20.28 -17.84
CA THR A 263 -9.12 19.31 -17.25
C THR A 263 -8.41 17.99 -17.07
N ALA A 264 -8.87 17.18 -16.10
CA ALA A 264 -8.30 15.85 -15.91
C ALA A 264 -8.46 15.00 -17.19
N PRO A 265 -7.36 14.40 -17.71
CA PRO A 265 -7.40 13.56 -18.92
C PRO A 265 -8.10 12.22 -18.67
N THR A 266 -8.24 11.84 -17.41
CA THR A 266 -8.89 10.61 -16.98
C THR A 266 -10.22 10.89 -16.28
N GLY A 267 -11.03 9.86 -16.11
CA GLY A 267 -12.31 9.91 -15.40
C GLY A 267 -12.58 8.61 -14.67
N VAL A 268 -13.67 8.58 -13.91
CA VAL A 268 -14.04 7.46 -13.02
C VAL A 268 -15.41 6.91 -13.40
N ALA A 269 -15.50 5.58 -13.52
CA ALA A 269 -16.76 4.85 -13.65
C ALA A 269 -17.34 4.63 -12.25
N THR A 270 -18.08 5.60 -11.73
CA THR A 270 -18.50 5.68 -10.33
C THR A 270 -19.41 4.54 -9.85
N GLY A 271 -20.09 3.84 -10.75
CA GLY A 271 -20.88 2.65 -10.43
C GLY A 271 -20.05 1.36 -10.33
N THR A 272 -18.70 1.45 -10.26
CA THR A 272 -17.80 0.31 -10.03
C THR A 272 -17.02 0.42 -8.73
N CYS A 273 -17.37 1.39 -7.88
CA CYS A 273 -16.58 1.75 -6.72
C CYS A 273 -16.83 0.84 -5.52
N PHE A 274 -15.75 0.50 -4.80
CA PHE A 274 -15.76 -0.18 -3.51
C PHE A 274 -15.02 0.67 -2.49
N ARG A 275 -15.61 0.88 -1.28
CA ARG A 275 -15.00 1.68 -0.22
C ARG A 275 -13.75 1.02 0.35
N GLN A 276 -12.63 1.76 0.35
CA GLN A 276 -11.40 1.36 1.00
C GLN A 276 -11.04 2.33 2.12
N VAL A 277 -10.51 1.79 3.22
CA VAL A 277 -9.84 2.53 4.30
C VAL A 277 -8.53 1.81 4.59
N GLU A 278 -7.43 2.54 4.63
CA GLU A 278 -6.12 1.99 4.96
C GLU A 278 -5.73 2.31 6.40
N TYR A 279 -5.04 1.39 7.01
CA TYR A 279 -4.64 1.42 8.41
C TYR A 279 -3.14 1.25 8.56
N ALA A 280 -2.61 1.86 9.64
CA ALA A 280 -1.31 1.52 10.20
C ALA A 280 -1.46 0.85 11.55
N GLY A 281 -0.50 0.00 11.90
CA GLY A 281 -0.48 -0.66 13.21
C GLY A 281 0.94 -0.90 13.73
N LEU A 282 1.08 -0.92 15.04
CA LEU A 282 2.32 -1.29 15.71
C LEU A 282 2.50 -2.80 15.60
N LEU A 283 3.56 -3.25 14.94
CA LEU A 283 3.79 -4.68 14.76
C LEU A 283 3.98 -5.40 16.10
N SER A 284 3.40 -6.58 16.22
CA SER A 284 3.72 -7.49 17.32
C SER A 284 5.23 -7.77 17.32
N ASN A 285 5.85 -7.79 18.49
CA ASN A 285 7.31 -7.99 18.64
C ASN A 285 8.19 -6.90 18.00
N ALA A 286 7.65 -5.69 17.74
CA ALA A 286 8.43 -4.55 17.25
C ALA A 286 9.64 -4.27 18.16
N LYS A 287 10.82 -4.12 17.55
CA LYS A 287 12.08 -3.87 18.28
C LYS A 287 12.17 -2.45 18.85
N ASN A 288 11.51 -1.50 18.18
CA ASN A 288 11.39 -0.12 18.61
C ASN A 288 9.92 0.29 18.78
N ALA A 289 9.22 -0.38 19.70
CA ALA A 289 7.81 -0.10 19.96
C ALA A 289 7.56 1.36 20.39
N LYS A 290 8.49 1.98 21.14
CA LYS A 290 8.37 3.39 21.55
C LYS A 290 8.43 4.35 20.37
N GLY A 291 9.38 4.14 19.48
CA GLY A 291 9.46 4.90 18.23
C GLY A 291 8.27 4.64 17.33
N GLY A 292 7.84 3.38 17.20
CA GLY A 292 6.66 3.01 16.42
C GLY A 292 5.38 3.72 16.88
N LYS A 293 5.15 3.83 18.19
CA LYS A 293 4.04 4.61 18.78
C LYS A 293 4.14 6.09 18.40
N ALA A 294 5.33 6.68 18.49
CA ALA A 294 5.54 8.07 18.10
C ALA A 294 5.24 8.29 16.60
N LEU A 295 5.56 7.32 15.74
CA LEU A 295 5.25 7.41 14.31
C LEU A 295 3.74 7.31 14.06
N LEU A 296 3.02 6.40 14.75
CA LEU A 296 1.56 6.32 14.64
C LEU A 296 0.86 7.59 15.12
N ASP A 297 1.34 8.21 16.22
CA ASP A 297 0.86 9.52 16.67
C ASP A 297 1.06 10.60 15.59
N PHE A 298 2.23 10.60 14.96
CA PHE A 298 2.57 11.57 13.92
C PHE A 298 1.74 11.38 12.63
N MET A 299 1.43 10.13 12.27
CA MET A 299 0.58 9.84 11.09
C MET A 299 -0.83 10.43 11.22
N LEU A 300 -1.31 10.71 12.43
CA LEU A 300 -2.57 11.41 12.67
C LEU A 300 -2.43 12.92 12.86
N THR A 301 -1.23 13.49 12.80
CA THR A 301 -1.09 14.96 12.83
C THR A 301 -1.64 15.59 11.56
N LYS A 302 -2.05 16.87 11.65
CA LYS A 302 -2.49 17.62 10.48
C LYS A 302 -1.42 17.66 9.39
N GLU A 303 -0.16 17.81 9.79
CA GLU A 303 1.00 17.85 8.89
C GLU A 303 1.13 16.60 8.02
N PHE A 304 1.02 15.41 8.62
CA PHE A 304 1.06 14.16 7.87
C PHE A 304 -0.20 13.97 7.02
N GLN A 305 -1.37 14.29 7.55
CA GLN A 305 -2.65 14.14 6.87
C GLN A 305 -2.81 15.10 5.67
N ASP A 306 -2.26 16.30 5.74
CA ASP A 306 -2.22 17.23 4.61
C ASP A 306 -1.30 16.75 3.47
N ASP A 307 -0.31 15.91 3.78
CA ASP A 307 0.63 15.36 2.80
C ASP A 307 0.04 14.19 1.98
N MET A 308 -0.93 13.47 2.56
CA MET A 308 -1.52 12.27 1.93
C MET A 308 -2.14 12.53 0.55
N PRO A 309 -2.97 13.55 0.33
CA PRO A 309 -3.55 13.79 -0.98
C PRO A 309 -2.52 14.01 -2.08
N LEU A 310 -1.41 14.70 -1.76
CA LEU A 310 -0.39 15.05 -2.75
C LEU A 310 0.61 13.93 -3.06
N ASN A 311 0.73 12.93 -2.20
CA ASN A 311 1.74 11.88 -2.35
C ASN A 311 1.14 10.49 -2.55
N MET A 312 0.03 10.19 -1.87
CA MET A 312 -0.66 8.92 -1.97
C MET A 312 -1.91 8.97 -2.87
N PHE A 313 -2.38 10.18 -3.21
CA PHE A 313 -3.62 10.38 -3.98
C PHE A 313 -4.85 9.73 -3.37
N VAL A 314 -4.93 9.79 -2.04
CA VAL A 314 -6.04 9.31 -1.22
C VAL A 314 -6.60 10.45 -0.37
N TYR A 315 -7.74 10.24 0.27
CA TYR A 315 -8.33 11.21 1.19
C TYR A 315 -7.80 10.99 2.60
N PRO A 316 -7.46 12.08 3.33
CA PRO A 316 -7.10 12.00 4.74
C PRO A 316 -8.31 11.58 5.58
N VAL A 317 -8.07 10.95 6.73
CA VAL A 317 -9.13 10.54 7.66
C VAL A 317 -9.50 11.62 8.68
N ARG A 318 -8.82 12.77 8.68
CA ARG A 318 -9.12 13.90 9.57
C ARG A 318 -9.85 15.02 8.85
N GLU A 319 -10.96 15.50 9.43
CA GLU A 319 -11.72 16.62 8.89
C GLU A 319 -10.90 17.91 8.73
N ALA A 320 -9.97 18.18 9.67
CA ALA A 320 -9.14 19.38 9.65
C ALA A 320 -7.99 19.33 8.62
N ALA A 321 -7.79 18.21 7.91
CA ALA A 321 -6.77 18.09 6.88
C ALA A 321 -7.15 18.86 5.61
N GLN A 322 -6.14 19.41 4.94
CA GLN A 322 -6.34 20.14 3.68
C GLN A 322 -6.34 19.18 2.50
N VAL A 323 -7.33 19.31 1.64
CA VAL A 323 -7.43 18.56 0.39
C VAL A 323 -7.34 19.54 -0.78
N PRO A 324 -6.40 19.35 -1.74
CA PRO A 324 -6.27 20.23 -2.89
C PRO A 324 -7.58 20.35 -3.70
N PRO A 325 -7.88 21.51 -4.30
CA PRO A 325 -9.12 21.73 -5.07
C PRO A 325 -9.30 20.74 -6.23
N GLU A 326 -8.21 20.22 -6.80
CA GLU A 326 -8.23 19.22 -7.86
C GLU A 326 -8.91 17.93 -7.42
N PHE A 327 -8.80 17.55 -6.14
CA PHE A 327 -9.46 16.37 -5.58
C PHE A 327 -10.97 16.51 -5.58
N THR A 328 -11.48 17.63 -5.07
CA THR A 328 -12.94 17.90 -5.06
C THR A 328 -13.51 18.05 -6.46
N ARG A 329 -12.68 18.52 -7.42
CA ARG A 329 -13.11 18.77 -8.79
C ARG A 329 -13.06 17.53 -9.68
N TYR A 330 -12.04 16.69 -9.56
CA TYR A 330 -11.75 15.62 -10.51
C TYR A 330 -11.79 14.21 -9.93
N GLY A 331 -11.73 14.08 -8.62
CA GLY A 331 -11.70 12.79 -7.93
C GLY A 331 -12.47 12.79 -6.61
N PRO A 332 -13.73 13.32 -6.56
CA PRO A 332 -14.49 13.29 -5.30
C PRO A 332 -14.75 11.85 -4.87
N PRO A 333 -14.90 11.59 -3.56
CA PRO A 333 -15.32 10.28 -3.06
C PRO A 333 -16.63 9.84 -3.76
N ALA A 334 -16.74 8.54 -4.00
CA ALA A 334 -17.97 7.98 -4.56
C ALA A 334 -19.14 8.20 -3.58
N LYS A 335 -20.30 8.57 -4.12
CA LYS A 335 -21.50 8.81 -3.30
C LYS A 335 -22.01 7.54 -2.65
N ASP A 336 -22.13 6.47 -3.45
CA ASP A 336 -22.68 5.18 -3.03
C ASP A 336 -21.75 4.04 -3.47
N PRO A 337 -20.52 3.94 -2.88
CA PRO A 337 -19.63 2.84 -3.19
C PRO A 337 -20.17 1.53 -2.62
N GLU A 338 -19.91 0.42 -3.29
CA GLU A 338 -20.15 -0.89 -2.72
C GLU A 338 -19.37 -1.07 -1.43
N THR A 339 -19.97 -1.75 -0.47
CA THR A 339 -19.38 -2.08 0.83
C THR A 339 -19.74 -3.51 1.22
N LEU A 340 -18.93 -4.10 2.07
CA LEU A 340 -19.23 -5.38 2.72
C LEU A 340 -18.97 -5.27 4.22
N ALA A 341 -19.82 -5.91 5.01
CA ALA A 341 -19.60 -5.99 6.45
C ALA A 341 -18.25 -6.67 6.75
N PRO A 342 -17.46 -6.18 7.71
CA PRO A 342 -16.16 -6.76 8.06
C PRO A 342 -16.22 -8.26 8.37
N GLU A 343 -17.31 -8.71 9.01
CA GLU A 343 -17.55 -10.12 9.35
C GLU A 343 -17.75 -10.97 8.09
N LYS A 344 -18.42 -10.45 7.07
CA LYS A 344 -18.59 -11.13 5.79
C LYS A 344 -17.26 -11.23 5.06
N ILE A 345 -16.46 -10.16 5.03
CA ILE A 345 -15.11 -10.19 4.46
C ILE A 345 -14.25 -11.24 5.19
N ALA A 346 -14.29 -11.25 6.52
CA ALA A 346 -13.54 -12.21 7.33
C ALA A 346 -13.92 -13.68 7.01
N ALA A 347 -15.21 -13.94 6.84
CA ALA A 347 -15.72 -15.29 6.58
C ALA A 347 -15.45 -15.77 5.15
N GLU A 348 -15.55 -14.91 4.15
CA GLU A 348 -15.66 -15.31 2.74
C GLU A 348 -14.42 -14.98 1.89
N ARG A 349 -13.59 -14.02 2.30
CA ARG A 349 -12.48 -13.50 1.49
C ARG A 349 -11.56 -14.59 0.95
N ASP A 350 -11.12 -15.52 1.79
CA ASP A 350 -10.18 -16.58 1.37
C ASP A 350 -10.80 -17.50 0.33
N GLN A 351 -12.09 -17.80 0.48
CA GLN A 351 -12.82 -18.60 -0.50
C GLN A 351 -13.01 -17.83 -1.82
N TRP A 352 -13.37 -16.54 -1.75
CA TRP A 352 -13.50 -15.70 -2.94
C TRP A 352 -12.18 -15.62 -3.71
N VAL A 353 -11.06 -15.33 -3.04
CA VAL A 353 -9.72 -15.26 -3.66
C VAL A 353 -9.34 -16.61 -4.29
N LYS A 354 -9.60 -17.73 -3.61
CA LYS A 354 -9.32 -19.08 -4.14
C LYS A 354 -10.14 -19.39 -5.39
N SER A 355 -11.45 -19.12 -5.35
CA SER A 355 -12.35 -19.31 -6.51
C SER A 355 -11.96 -18.42 -7.66
N TRP A 356 -11.69 -17.11 -7.39
CA TRP A 356 -11.25 -16.15 -8.38
C TRP A 356 -9.94 -16.57 -9.05
N THR A 357 -8.94 -16.97 -8.28
CA THR A 357 -7.65 -17.47 -8.80
C THR A 357 -7.84 -18.65 -9.75
N SER A 358 -8.71 -19.59 -9.37
CA SER A 358 -9.01 -20.75 -10.22
C SER A 358 -9.77 -20.39 -11.48
N LEU A 359 -10.63 -19.37 -11.40
CA LEU A 359 -11.49 -18.94 -12.49
C LEU A 359 -10.76 -18.03 -13.49
N VAL A 360 -9.96 -17.10 -12.99
CA VAL A 360 -9.39 -16.01 -13.79
C VAL A 360 -7.96 -16.30 -14.24
N LEU A 361 -7.11 -16.85 -13.36
CA LEU A 361 -5.69 -17.05 -13.65
C LEU A 361 -5.35 -18.42 -14.28
N LYS A 362 -6.27 -19.37 -14.24
CA LYS A 362 -6.13 -20.71 -14.85
C LYS A 362 -7.06 -20.84 -16.04
#